data_7f2d6ead2393155907930caadef70d08
#
_entry.id   7f2d6ead2393155907930caadef70d08
#
_cell.length_a   1.000
_cell.length_b   1.000
_cell.length_c   1.000
_cell.angle_alpha   90.00
_cell.angle_beta   90.00
_cell.angle_gamma   90.00
#
_symmetry.space_group_name_H-M   'P 1'
#
loop_
_entity.id
_entity.type
_entity.pdbx_description
1 polymer ?
#
loop_
_entity_poly.entity_id
_entity_poly.type
_entity_poly.pdbx_seq_one_letter_code
_entity_poly.pdbx_strand_id
1 'polypeptide(L)'
;NSEDRDYFSGWDAKVGSSDLLGHEYTHSWDGKYRRPADLATLNYNVPMQGSLLWVYEGQTQYWGNVLTARAGIRPQEASRDALAMVAATYADNRPGLEWRSLGDTTNDPVIARRKPKPYRGYQMSEDYYQGGQMLWLEADVRLRTLSGGKRSLDDFAKAFFGQNDGQWERPDTYTFEDVAATLEQVQPTGDWSQFLRERVDHRAGLVGGIEAAGWKLVYKDKPSAYFKAMMKGRGANFIYSLGVALSPAGYVNEVRWDSAAFNAGVGTGVECG
;
A
#
# COMPACT_ATOMS: atom_id res chain seq x y z
N ASN A 1 11.33 -3.46 -13.10
CA ASN A 1 11.12 -2.02 -12.97
C ASN A 1 12.15 -1.25 -13.78
N SER A 2 11.75 -0.19 -14.41
CA SER A 2 12.62 0.71 -15.12
C SER A 2 12.34 2.14 -14.66
N GLU A 3 13.40 2.85 -14.30
CA GLU A 3 13.37 4.26 -13.98
C GLU A 3 14.03 5.07 -15.09
N ASP A 4 13.80 6.38 -15.07
CA ASP A 4 14.43 7.28 -16.03
C ASP A 4 15.97 7.23 -15.91
N ARG A 5 16.66 7.48 -17.02
CA ARG A 5 18.13 7.46 -17.07
C ARG A 5 18.79 8.42 -16.05
N ASP A 6 18.10 9.50 -15.70
CA ASP A 6 18.55 10.53 -14.77
C ASP A 6 18.00 10.33 -13.32
N TYR A 7 17.48 9.14 -13.01
CA TYR A 7 16.86 8.85 -11.70
C TYR A 7 17.75 9.27 -10.52
N PHE A 8 19.01 8.90 -10.54
CA PHE A 8 19.93 9.24 -9.45
C PHE A 8 20.48 10.67 -9.53
N SER A 9 20.64 11.24 -10.71
CA SER A 9 21.10 12.64 -10.87
C SER A 9 20.00 13.65 -10.59
N GLY A 10 18.74 13.26 -10.76
CA GLY A 10 17.55 14.06 -10.45
C GLY A 10 16.87 13.70 -9.13
N TRP A 11 17.60 13.18 -8.17
CA TRP A 11 17.07 12.55 -6.95
C TRP A 11 16.04 13.39 -6.18
N ASP A 12 16.32 14.67 -5.94
CA ASP A 12 15.41 15.56 -5.21
C ASP A 12 14.05 15.72 -5.90
N ALA A 13 14.00 15.59 -7.21
CA ALA A 13 12.76 15.61 -7.99
C ALA A 13 12.03 14.26 -7.97
N LYS A 14 12.70 13.18 -7.56
CA LYS A 14 12.18 11.80 -7.53
C LYS A 14 11.72 11.36 -6.13
N VAL A 15 11.60 12.30 -5.20
CA VAL A 15 11.18 12.01 -3.80
C VAL A 15 9.88 11.20 -3.73
N GLY A 16 9.01 11.33 -4.72
CA GLY A 16 7.74 10.61 -4.80
C GLY A 16 7.83 9.13 -5.11
N SER A 17 8.92 8.67 -5.75
CA SER A 17 9.18 7.25 -6.06
C SER A 17 10.38 6.68 -5.29
N SER A 18 10.85 7.40 -4.28
CA SER A 18 12.05 7.02 -3.51
C SER A 18 11.88 5.72 -2.72
N ASP A 19 10.65 5.33 -2.38
CA ASP A 19 10.32 4.07 -1.72
C ASP A 19 10.49 2.84 -2.63
N LEU A 20 10.54 3.02 -3.95
CA LEU A 20 10.70 1.93 -4.92
C LEU A 20 11.97 1.10 -4.62
N LEU A 21 13.11 1.75 -4.32
CA LEU A 21 14.35 1.03 -4.01
C LEU A 21 14.21 0.13 -2.79
N GLY A 22 13.58 0.63 -1.72
CA GLY A 22 13.31 -0.15 -0.51
C GLY A 22 12.30 -1.27 -0.76
N HIS A 23 11.29 -1.01 -1.57
CA HIS A 23 10.28 -1.98 -2.00
C HIS A 23 10.94 -3.15 -2.75
N GLU A 24 11.67 -2.87 -3.83
CA GLU A 24 12.33 -3.90 -4.63
C GLU A 24 13.41 -4.66 -3.84
N TYR A 25 14.10 -3.97 -2.92
CA TYR A 25 15.06 -4.62 -2.02
C TYR A 25 14.37 -5.63 -1.09
N THR A 26 13.18 -5.29 -0.58
CA THR A 26 12.39 -6.19 0.27
C THR A 26 11.98 -7.47 -0.45
N HIS A 27 11.74 -7.42 -1.75
CA HIS A 27 11.45 -8.61 -2.56
C HIS A 27 12.59 -9.64 -2.61
N SER A 28 13.79 -9.30 -2.12
CA SER A 28 14.85 -10.30 -1.88
C SER A 28 14.44 -11.33 -0.84
N TRP A 29 13.66 -10.92 0.17
CA TRP A 29 13.10 -11.79 1.20
C TRP A 29 11.68 -12.23 0.88
N ASP A 30 10.77 -11.26 0.69
CA ASP A 30 9.39 -11.53 0.34
C ASP A 30 9.22 -11.61 -1.17
N GLY A 31 9.39 -12.80 -1.69
CA GLY A 31 9.29 -13.08 -3.11
C GLY A 31 10.37 -14.02 -3.64
N LYS A 32 11.65 -13.69 -3.45
CA LYS A 32 12.75 -14.53 -3.93
C LYS A 32 13.13 -15.60 -2.93
N TYR A 33 13.25 -15.24 -1.65
CA TYR A 33 13.57 -16.21 -0.60
C TYR A 33 12.33 -16.93 -0.08
N ARG A 34 11.30 -16.20 0.36
CA ARG A 34 9.98 -16.74 0.71
C ARG A 34 8.90 -16.19 -0.22
N ARG A 35 7.90 -17.00 -0.52
CA ARG A 35 6.83 -16.63 -1.46
C ARG A 35 5.51 -17.27 -1.03
N PRO A 36 4.35 -16.59 -1.23
CA PRO A 36 3.05 -17.23 -1.07
C PRO A 36 2.99 -18.58 -1.80
N ALA A 37 2.49 -19.59 -1.13
CA ALA A 37 2.46 -20.96 -1.69
C ALA A 37 1.65 -21.05 -2.99
N ASP A 38 0.55 -20.31 -3.08
CA ASP A 38 -0.31 -20.27 -4.25
C ASP A 38 0.23 -19.38 -5.40
N LEU A 39 1.18 -18.49 -5.09
CA LEU A 39 1.92 -17.70 -6.09
C LEU A 39 3.14 -18.46 -6.63
N ALA A 40 3.65 -19.46 -5.91
CA ALA A 40 4.79 -20.27 -6.28
C ALA A 40 4.35 -21.45 -7.13
N THR A 41 4.35 -21.30 -8.46
CA THR A 41 3.99 -22.39 -9.39
C THR A 41 5.23 -23.13 -9.89
N LEU A 42 5.06 -24.43 -10.16
CA LEU A 42 6.13 -25.29 -10.69
C LEU A 42 6.56 -24.92 -12.11
N ASN A 43 5.66 -24.34 -12.88
CA ASN A 43 5.89 -23.94 -14.26
C ASN A 43 4.84 -22.93 -14.73
N TYR A 44 5.00 -22.38 -15.92
CA TYR A 44 4.12 -21.36 -16.51
C TYR A 44 2.76 -21.90 -17.01
N ASN A 45 2.52 -23.20 -16.96
CA ASN A 45 1.22 -23.80 -17.36
C ASN A 45 0.22 -23.83 -16.20
N VAL A 46 0.67 -23.58 -14.98
CA VAL A 46 -0.18 -23.49 -13.79
C VAL A 46 -0.43 -22.02 -13.48
N PRO A 47 -1.69 -21.54 -13.45
CA PRO A 47 -1.99 -20.18 -13.08
C PRO A 47 -1.53 -19.85 -11.65
N MET A 48 -0.80 -18.76 -11.50
CA MET A 48 -0.51 -18.19 -10.17
C MET A 48 -1.79 -17.67 -9.52
N GLN A 49 -1.92 -17.87 -8.22
CA GLN A 49 -3.01 -17.32 -7.42
C GLN A 49 -2.49 -16.17 -6.56
N GLY A 50 -3.29 -15.17 -6.38
CA GLY A 50 -2.89 -13.92 -5.72
C GLY A 50 -3.42 -13.74 -4.30
N SER A 51 -3.94 -14.76 -3.63
CA SER A 51 -4.69 -14.64 -2.37
C SER A 51 -3.92 -13.91 -1.27
N LEU A 52 -2.60 -13.98 -1.27
CA LEU A 52 -1.70 -13.34 -0.30
C LEU A 52 -0.91 -12.15 -0.87
N LEU A 53 -1.37 -11.50 -1.94
CA LEU A 53 -0.72 -10.29 -2.45
C LEU A 53 -0.71 -9.14 -1.44
N TRP A 54 -1.65 -9.10 -0.51
CA TRP A 54 -1.63 -8.15 0.60
C TRP A 54 -0.46 -8.41 1.60
N VAL A 55 0.09 -9.63 1.63
CA VAL A 55 1.37 -9.94 2.30
C VAL A 55 2.50 -9.61 1.34
N TYR A 56 2.56 -10.29 0.21
CA TYR A 56 3.67 -10.21 -0.75
C TYR A 56 3.97 -8.78 -1.20
N GLU A 57 2.96 -8.04 -1.61
CA GLU A 57 3.12 -6.64 -2.07
C GLU A 57 2.85 -5.63 -0.93
N GLY A 58 1.83 -5.90 -0.10
CA GLY A 58 1.44 -4.98 0.96
C GLY A 58 2.48 -4.83 2.05
N GLN A 59 3.10 -5.94 2.49
CA GLN A 59 4.20 -5.90 3.44
C GLN A 59 5.45 -5.29 2.80
N THR A 60 5.72 -5.65 1.56
CA THR A 60 6.84 -5.07 0.79
C THR A 60 6.67 -3.56 0.62
N GLN A 61 5.45 -3.08 0.38
CA GLN A 61 5.17 -1.64 0.33
C GLN A 61 5.35 -0.96 1.69
N TYR A 62 4.97 -1.61 2.78
CA TYR A 62 5.26 -1.13 4.14
C TYR A 62 6.77 -1.00 4.37
N TRP A 63 7.53 -2.05 4.11
CA TRP A 63 8.98 -2.04 4.29
C TRP A 63 9.69 -1.08 3.35
N GLY A 64 9.21 -0.93 2.12
CA GLY A 64 9.72 0.06 1.17
C GLY A 64 9.72 1.46 1.78
N ASN A 65 8.62 1.86 2.37
CA ASN A 65 8.50 3.16 3.04
C ASN A 65 9.34 3.25 4.33
N VAL A 66 9.33 2.21 5.16
CA VAL A 66 10.10 2.19 6.42
C VAL A 66 11.61 2.21 6.16
N LEU A 67 12.11 1.38 5.25
CA LEU A 67 13.54 1.30 4.93
C LEU A 67 14.02 2.59 4.27
N THR A 68 13.24 3.17 3.38
CA THR A 68 13.53 4.46 2.75
C THR A 68 13.69 5.57 3.78
N ALA A 69 12.81 5.60 4.80
CA ALA A 69 12.91 6.57 5.89
C ALA A 69 14.11 6.28 6.81
N ARG A 70 14.32 5.03 7.20
CA ARG A 70 15.44 4.62 8.09
C ARG A 70 16.82 4.84 7.45
N ALA A 71 16.92 4.62 6.15
CA ALA A 71 18.16 4.85 5.39
C ALA A 71 18.44 6.33 5.09
N GLY A 72 17.53 7.24 5.45
CA GLY A 72 17.67 8.67 5.12
C GLY A 72 17.53 8.99 3.64
N ILE A 73 17.06 8.04 2.83
CA ILE A 73 16.81 8.21 1.39
C ILE A 73 15.73 9.27 1.13
N ARG A 74 14.74 9.34 2.00
CA ARG A 74 13.69 10.34 2.00
C ARG A 74 13.67 11.08 3.33
N PRO A 75 13.61 12.44 3.33
CA PRO A 75 13.52 13.23 4.56
C PRO A 75 12.34 12.79 5.44
N GLN A 76 12.48 12.93 6.75
CA GLN A 76 11.46 12.51 7.72
C GLN A 76 10.10 13.19 7.47
N GLU A 77 10.11 14.48 7.15
CA GLU A 77 8.88 15.22 6.82
C GLU A 77 8.19 14.64 5.58
N ALA A 78 8.94 14.41 4.50
CA ALA A 78 8.42 13.81 3.29
C ALA A 78 7.93 12.36 3.50
N SER A 79 8.54 11.62 4.42
CA SER A 79 8.09 10.28 4.79
C SER A 79 6.75 10.31 5.53
N ARG A 80 6.55 11.29 6.43
CA ARG A 80 5.25 11.53 7.08
C ARG A 80 4.19 11.99 6.09
N ASP A 81 4.54 12.88 5.17
CA ASP A 81 3.63 13.36 4.13
C ASP A 81 3.21 12.23 3.19
N ALA A 82 4.14 11.34 2.83
CA ALA A 82 3.83 10.15 2.03
C ALA A 82 2.82 9.25 2.73
N LEU A 83 3.05 8.97 4.02
CA LEU A 83 2.11 8.18 4.83
C LEU A 83 0.75 8.88 4.96
N ALA A 84 0.74 10.20 5.17
CA ALA A 84 -0.49 10.99 5.23
C ALA A 84 -1.29 10.94 3.92
N MET A 85 -0.63 10.95 2.76
CA MET A 85 -1.30 10.79 1.47
C MET A 85 -1.96 9.42 1.31
N VAL A 86 -1.27 8.35 1.73
CA VAL A 86 -1.86 7.00 1.72
C VAL A 86 -3.04 6.94 2.70
N ALA A 87 -2.88 7.46 3.91
CA ALA A 87 -3.96 7.53 4.89
C ALA A 87 -5.18 8.31 4.38
N ALA A 88 -4.97 9.47 3.75
CA ALA A 88 -6.04 10.27 3.14
C ALA A 88 -6.77 9.49 2.02
N THR A 89 -6.02 8.71 1.24
CA THR A 89 -6.62 7.85 0.21
C THR A 89 -7.62 6.87 0.83
N TYR A 90 -7.26 6.19 1.91
CA TYR A 90 -8.13 5.20 2.55
C TYR A 90 -9.17 5.80 3.50
N ALA A 91 -8.96 7.01 3.99
CA ALA A 91 -9.97 7.73 4.77
C ALA A 91 -11.09 8.29 3.88
N ASP A 92 -10.74 8.87 2.72
CA ASP A 92 -11.67 9.73 1.99
C ASP A 92 -11.81 9.41 0.50
N ASN A 93 -10.91 8.63 -0.10
CA ASN A 93 -10.92 8.35 -1.55
C ASN A 93 -10.95 6.86 -1.89
N ARG A 94 -11.50 6.02 -0.99
CA ARG A 94 -11.76 4.60 -1.25
C ARG A 94 -13.18 4.20 -0.83
N PRO A 95 -14.23 4.86 -1.37
CA PRO A 95 -15.60 4.46 -1.10
C PRO A 95 -15.89 3.01 -1.55
N GLY A 96 -15.05 2.44 -2.40
CA GLY A 96 -15.13 1.02 -2.78
C GLY A 96 -15.05 0.05 -1.62
N LEU A 97 -14.45 0.43 -0.49
CA LEU A 97 -14.45 -0.38 0.74
C LEU A 97 -15.85 -0.63 1.31
N GLU A 98 -16.87 0.09 0.86
CA GLU A 98 -18.26 -0.18 1.22
C GLU A 98 -18.81 -1.47 0.60
N TRP A 99 -18.25 -1.91 -0.52
CA TRP A 99 -18.75 -3.08 -1.26
C TRP A 99 -17.66 -4.14 -1.58
N ARG A 100 -16.38 -3.78 -1.54
CA ARG A 100 -15.23 -4.68 -1.76
C ARG A 100 -14.34 -4.74 -0.53
N SER A 101 -13.79 -5.91 -0.25
CA SER A 101 -12.72 -6.08 0.73
C SER A 101 -11.33 -5.83 0.12
N LEU A 102 -10.31 -5.69 0.98
CA LEU A 102 -8.93 -5.64 0.52
C LEU A 102 -8.55 -6.95 -0.21
N GLY A 103 -8.98 -8.09 0.32
CA GLY A 103 -8.75 -9.41 -0.27
C GLY A 103 -9.35 -9.54 -1.67
N ASP A 104 -10.53 -8.95 -1.93
CA ASP A 104 -11.13 -8.97 -3.27
C ASP A 104 -10.22 -8.32 -4.33
N THR A 105 -9.42 -7.33 -3.95
CA THR A 105 -8.53 -6.65 -4.89
C THR A 105 -7.38 -7.53 -5.38
N THR A 106 -7.05 -8.60 -4.66
CA THR A 106 -6.03 -9.58 -5.06
C THR A 106 -6.46 -10.45 -6.24
N ASN A 107 -7.76 -10.50 -6.53
CA ASN A 107 -8.33 -11.26 -7.64
C ASN A 107 -8.40 -10.45 -8.94
N ASP A 108 -8.06 -9.16 -8.91
CA ASP A 108 -8.07 -8.35 -10.12
C ASP A 108 -6.97 -8.80 -11.08
N PRO A 109 -7.27 -9.01 -12.37
CA PRO A 109 -6.23 -9.32 -13.33
C PRO A 109 -5.30 -8.10 -13.52
N VAL A 110 -4.01 -8.35 -13.68
CA VAL A 110 -2.98 -7.30 -13.91
C VAL A 110 -3.34 -6.36 -15.06
N ILE A 111 -4.12 -6.83 -16.02
CA ILE A 111 -4.60 -6.01 -17.15
C ILE A 111 -5.53 -4.87 -16.70
N ALA A 112 -6.22 -5.01 -15.58
CA ALA A 112 -7.08 -3.95 -15.03
C ALA A 112 -6.30 -2.67 -14.72
N ARG A 113 -5.04 -2.79 -14.29
CA ARG A 113 -4.14 -1.66 -14.06
C ARG A 113 -3.81 -0.91 -15.37
N ARG A 114 -3.61 -1.63 -16.46
CA ARG A 114 -3.23 -1.07 -17.75
C ARG A 114 -4.39 -0.37 -18.47
N LYS A 115 -5.61 -0.67 -18.09
CA LYS A 115 -6.83 -0.02 -18.56
C LYS A 115 -7.63 0.48 -17.36
N PRO A 116 -7.23 1.61 -16.76
CA PRO A 116 -7.90 2.13 -15.57
C PRO A 116 -9.40 2.32 -15.84
N LYS A 117 -10.20 1.86 -14.90
CA LYS A 117 -11.65 2.07 -14.91
C LYS A 117 -11.97 3.48 -14.43
N PRO A 118 -13.10 4.08 -14.85
CA PRO A 118 -13.59 5.30 -14.23
C PRO A 118 -13.89 5.07 -12.74
N TYR A 119 -13.86 6.14 -11.94
CA TYR A 119 -14.15 6.09 -10.50
C TYR A 119 -13.24 5.11 -9.74
N ARG A 120 -11.93 5.27 -9.88
CA ARG A 120 -10.92 4.36 -9.31
C ARG A 120 -11.11 4.11 -7.81
N GLY A 121 -11.43 5.14 -7.05
CA GLY A 121 -11.67 5.03 -5.62
C GLY A 121 -12.86 4.13 -5.27
N TYR A 122 -13.93 4.13 -6.11
CA TYR A 122 -15.08 3.27 -5.94
C TYR A 122 -14.86 1.85 -6.46
N GLN A 123 -14.20 1.72 -7.63
CA GLN A 123 -13.96 0.42 -8.23
C GLN A 123 -12.83 -0.34 -7.56
N MET A 124 -11.85 0.37 -7.01
CA MET A 124 -10.62 -0.16 -6.42
C MET A 124 -9.87 -1.09 -7.38
N SER A 125 -8.56 -1.13 -7.29
CA SER A 125 -7.72 -2.06 -8.05
C SER A 125 -6.33 -2.05 -7.43
N GLU A 126 -5.74 -3.20 -7.24
CA GLU A 126 -4.40 -3.37 -6.65
C GLU A 126 -4.24 -2.67 -5.28
N ASP A 127 -5.35 -2.44 -4.58
CA ASP A 127 -5.32 -1.80 -3.25
C ASP A 127 -4.59 -2.66 -2.21
N TYR A 128 -4.28 -3.91 -2.53
CA TYR A 128 -3.41 -4.77 -1.73
C TYR A 128 -1.99 -4.21 -1.54
N TYR A 129 -1.49 -3.29 -2.40
CA TYR A 129 -0.24 -2.55 -2.17
C TYR A 129 -0.37 -1.56 -1.01
N GLN A 130 -1.06 -0.45 -1.24
CA GLN A 130 -1.15 0.63 -0.25
C GLN A 130 -2.12 0.30 0.89
N GLY A 131 -3.22 -0.37 0.62
CA GLY A 131 -4.12 -0.87 1.65
C GLY A 131 -3.45 -1.94 2.51
N GLY A 132 -2.69 -2.83 1.88
CA GLY A 132 -1.82 -3.78 2.57
C GLY A 132 -0.76 -3.08 3.42
N GLN A 133 -0.12 -2.02 2.92
CA GLN A 133 0.79 -1.19 3.72
C GLN A 133 0.12 -0.66 5.00
N MET A 134 -1.12 -0.18 4.90
CA MET A 134 -1.86 0.34 6.06
C MET A 134 -2.23 -0.77 7.06
N LEU A 135 -2.59 -1.95 6.56
CA LEU A 135 -2.81 -3.13 7.39
C LEU A 135 -1.52 -3.51 8.16
N TRP A 136 -0.39 -3.56 7.49
CA TRP A 136 0.89 -3.90 8.11
C TRP A 136 1.38 -2.82 9.08
N LEU A 137 1.08 -1.55 8.83
CA LEU A 137 1.27 -0.49 9.81
C LEU A 137 0.43 -0.74 11.08
N GLU A 138 -0.83 -1.12 10.93
CA GLU A 138 -1.70 -1.43 12.08
C GLU A 138 -1.18 -2.67 12.84
N ALA A 139 -0.68 -3.69 12.12
CA ALA A 139 -0.03 -4.85 12.75
C ALA A 139 1.22 -4.47 13.54
N ASP A 140 2.08 -3.59 13.02
CA ASP A 140 3.27 -3.09 13.75
C ASP A 140 2.86 -2.32 15.02
N VAL A 141 1.88 -1.45 14.92
CA VAL A 141 1.35 -0.69 16.07
C VAL A 141 0.73 -1.64 17.12
N ARG A 142 -0.01 -2.66 16.67
CA ARG A 142 -0.59 -3.69 17.56
C ARG A 142 0.50 -4.49 18.30
N LEU A 143 1.54 -4.94 17.57
CA LEU A 143 2.70 -5.61 18.18
C LEU A 143 3.33 -4.74 19.27
N ARG A 144 3.59 -3.47 18.98
CA ARG A 144 4.17 -2.52 19.93
C ARG A 144 3.26 -2.29 21.14
N THR A 145 1.99 -2.11 20.91
CA THR A 145 1.01 -1.85 21.99
C THR A 145 0.91 -3.05 22.93
N LEU A 146 0.70 -4.26 22.40
CA LEU A 146 0.55 -5.48 23.19
C LEU A 146 1.83 -5.84 23.97
N SER A 147 3.01 -5.56 23.39
CA SER A 147 4.30 -5.86 24.01
C SER A 147 4.84 -4.74 24.93
N GLY A 148 4.13 -3.63 25.08
CA GLY A 148 4.67 -2.44 25.75
C GLY A 148 5.92 -1.87 25.06
N GLY A 149 5.95 -1.89 23.75
CA GLY A 149 7.04 -1.37 22.91
C GLY A 149 8.23 -2.33 22.73
N LYS A 150 8.16 -3.55 23.24
CA LYS A 150 9.27 -4.51 23.20
C LYS A 150 9.34 -5.32 21.91
N ARG A 151 8.25 -5.40 21.17
CA ARG A 151 8.14 -6.13 19.90
C ARG A 151 7.62 -5.20 18.82
N SER A 152 8.01 -5.49 17.60
CA SER A 152 7.63 -4.73 16.41
C SER A 152 7.56 -5.66 15.18
N LEU A 153 7.23 -5.11 14.05
CA LEU A 153 7.27 -5.86 12.79
C LEU A 153 8.71 -6.28 12.40
N ASP A 154 9.74 -5.63 12.94
CA ASP A 154 11.13 -6.12 12.79
C ASP A 154 11.33 -7.51 13.40
N ASP A 155 10.69 -7.78 14.56
CA ASP A 155 10.74 -9.11 15.18
C ASP A 155 10.00 -10.15 14.35
N PHE A 156 8.83 -9.76 13.80
CA PHE A 156 8.11 -10.60 12.86
C PHE A 156 8.98 -10.90 11.62
N ALA A 157 9.58 -9.90 11.00
CA ALA A 157 10.40 -10.09 9.81
C ALA A 157 11.58 -11.03 10.07
N LYS A 158 12.24 -10.91 11.23
CA LYS A 158 13.32 -11.85 11.62
C LYS A 158 12.83 -13.28 11.78
N ALA A 159 11.68 -13.48 12.43
CA ALA A 159 11.11 -14.80 12.62
C ALA A 159 10.55 -15.38 11.32
N PHE A 160 9.93 -14.56 10.50
CA PHE A 160 9.25 -14.99 9.28
C PHE A 160 10.21 -15.25 8.13
N PHE A 161 11.19 -14.38 7.91
CA PHE A 161 12.17 -14.52 6.82
C PHE A 161 13.48 -15.20 7.25
N GLY A 162 13.78 -15.24 8.54
CA GLY A 162 15.01 -15.84 9.08
C GLY A 162 14.95 -17.36 9.24
N GLN A 163 14.24 -18.07 8.38
CA GLN A 163 14.11 -19.54 8.41
C GLN A 163 14.93 -20.17 7.30
N ASN A 164 15.34 -21.43 7.50
CA ASN A 164 16.00 -22.25 6.48
C ASN A 164 17.23 -21.56 5.84
N ASP A 165 18.07 -20.92 6.64
CA ASP A 165 19.25 -20.21 6.17
C ASP A 165 20.14 -21.11 5.28
N GLY A 166 20.60 -20.55 4.16
CA GLY A 166 21.41 -21.26 3.17
C GLY A 166 20.60 -22.01 2.10
N GLN A 167 19.29 -22.11 2.21
CA GLN A 167 18.46 -22.65 1.13
C GLN A 167 18.30 -21.61 0.01
N TRP A 168 18.55 -22.01 -1.25
CA TRP A 168 18.44 -21.13 -2.41
C TRP A 168 17.88 -21.81 -3.66
N GLU A 169 17.75 -23.14 -3.66
CA GLU A 169 17.34 -23.91 -4.83
C GLU A 169 15.91 -23.61 -5.29
N ARG A 170 15.05 -23.26 -4.35
CA ARG A 170 13.66 -22.86 -4.60
C ARG A 170 13.18 -21.93 -3.49
N PRO A 171 12.21 -21.04 -3.75
CA PRO A 171 11.61 -20.23 -2.69
C PRO A 171 11.02 -21.12 -1.60
N ASP A 172 11.25 -20.77 -0.34
CA ASP A 172 10.48 -21.26 0.79
C ASP A 172 9.07 -20.69 0.71
N THR A 173 8.05 -21.52 0.85
CA THR A 173 6.66 -21.05 0.68
C THR A 173 5.99 -20.78 2.02
N TYR A 174 4.96 -19.93 2.00
CA TYR A 174 4.14 -19.64 3.17
C TYR A 174 2.66 -19.55 2.83
N THR A 175 1.84 -19.83 3.83
CA THR A 175 0.38 -19.73 3.81
C THR A 175 -0.10 -18.60 4.71
N PHE A 176 -1.40 -18.32 4.72
CA PHE A 176 -2.02 -17.41 5.69
C PHE A 176 -1.76 -17.85 7.14
N GLU A 177 -1.84 -19.16 7.39
CA GLU A 177 -1.64 -19.76 8.70
C GLU A 177 -0.21 -19.54 9.20
N ASP A 178 0.79 -19.63 8.32
CA ASP A 178 2.19 -19.35 8.66
C ASP A 178 2.41 -17.89 9.06
N VAL A 179 1.74 -16.96 8.37
CA VAL A 179 1.78 -15.53 8.70
C VAL A 179 1.19 -15.29 10.09
N ALA A 180 -0.03 -15.79 10.33
CA ALA A 180 -0.72 -15.63 11.59
C ALA A 180 0.03 -16.30 12.76
N ALA A 181 0.54 -17.53 12.54
CA ALA A 181 1.31 -18.27 13.54
C ALA A 181 2.62 -17.56 13.90
N THR A 182 3.31 -16.96 12.92
CA THR A 182 4.53 -16.21 13.20
C THR A 182 4.25 -14.93 14.01
N LEU A 183 3.18 -14.21 13.71
CA LEU A 183 2.74 -13.07 14.53
C LEU A 183 2.39 -13.49 15.96
N GLU A 184 1.69 -14.62 16.13
CA GLU A 184 1.35 -15.17 17.44
C GLU A 184 2.59 -15.64 18.22
N GLN A 185 3.58 -16.19 17.54
CA GLN A 185 4.88 -16.55 18.13
C GLN A 185 5.64 -15.30 18.63
N VAL A 186 5.62 -14.21 17.87
CA VAL A 186 6.30 -12.95 18.23
C VAL A 186 5.58 -12.25 19.38
N GLN A 187 4.27 -12.22 19.36
CA GLN A 187 3.43 -11.61 20.37
C GLN A 187 2.17 -12.45 20.58
N PRO A 188 2.17 -13.36 21.56
CA PRO A 188 1.00 -14.16 21.93
C PRO A 188 -0.20 -13.32 22.34
N THR A 189 -1.39 -13.91 22.25
CA THR A 189 -2.67 -13.29 22.62
C THR A 189 -3.07 -12.09 21.75
N GLY A 190 -2.52 -12.06 20.55
CA GLY A 190 -2.84 -11.01 19.57
C GLY A 190 -4.09 -11.29 18.76
N ASP A 191 -4.67 -12.48 18.86
CA ASP A 191 -5.79 -12.92 18.00
C ASP A 191 -5.49 -12.62 16.51
N TRP A 192 -4.26 -12.91 16.10
CA TRP A 192 -3.71 -12.45 14.83
C TRP A 192 -4.45 -12.97 13.62
N SER A 193 -4.91 -14.23 13.67
CA SER A 193 -5.70 -14.78 12.58
C SER A 193 -7.02 -14.00 12.39
N GLN A 194 -7.72 -13.72 13.47
CA GLN A 194 -8.95 -12.93 13.45
C GLN A 194 -8.66 -11.50 12.99
N PHE A 195 -7.64 -10.85 13.58
CA PHE A 195 -7.23 -9.49 13.20
C PHE A 195 -6.97 -9.35 11.69
N LEU A 196 -6.19 -10.28 11.11
CA LEU A 196 -5.86 -10.26 9.69
C LEU A 196 -7.11 -10.46 8.83
N ARG A 197 -7.95 -11.47 9.14
CA ARG A 197 -9.17 -11.74 8.39
C ARG A 197 -10.15 -10.57 8.43
N GLU A 198 -10.30 -9.92 9.58
CA GLU A 198 -11.16 -8.74 9.69
C GLU A 198 -10.70 -7.58 8.79
N ARG A 199 -9.41 -7.46 8.48
CA ARG A 199 -8.87 -6.40 7.59
C ARG A 199 -8.84 -6.82 6.12
N VAL A 200 -8.67 -8.10 5.85
CA VAL A 200 -8.52 -8.62 4.49
C VAL A 200 -9.86 -9.02 3.89
N ASP A 201 -10.66 -9.80 4.63
CA ASP A 201 -11.86 -10.43 4.10
C ASP A 201 -13.12 -9.58 4.30
N HIS A 202 -13.10 -8.67 5.28
CA HIS A 202 -14.21 -7.79 5.57
C HIS A 202 -14.01 -6.39 4.97
N ARG A 203 -15.11 -5.65 4.86
CA ARG A 203 -15.12 -4.25 4.41
C ARG A 203 -14.72 -3.36 5.58
N ALA A 204 -13.46 -3.30 5.90
CA ALA A 204 -12.92 -2.60 7.06
C ALA A 204 -12.18 -1.33 6.65
N GLY A 205 -12.27 -0.29 7.48
CA GLY A 205 -11.39 0.87 7.33
C GLY A 205 -9.92 0.48 7.57
N LEU A 206 -9.02 1.06 6.79
CA LEU A 206 -7.58 0.73 6.80
C LEU A 206 -6.71 1.81 7.46
N VAL A 207 -7.31 2.77 8.17
CA VAL A 207 -6.57 3.88 8.83
C VAL A 207 -6.38 3.70 10.34
N GLY A 208 -6.88 2.61 10.92
CA GLY A 208 -6.81 2.32 12.35
C GLY A 208 -5.39 2.37 12.94
N GLY A 209 -4.38 1.97 12.17
CA GLY A 209 -2.99 2.04 12.59
C GLY A 209 -2.46 3.46 12.80
N ILE A 210 -2.98 4.46 12.09
CA ILE A 210 -2.60 5.87 12.28
C ILE A 210 -3.06 6.36 13.65
N GLU A 211 -4.33 6.15 13.97
CA GLU A 211 -4.93 6.59 15.24
C GLU A 211 -4.35 5.83 16.43
N ALA A 212 -4.20 4.52 16.31
CA ALA A 212 -3.60 3.66 17.33
C ALA A 212 -2.13 4.02 17.61
N ALA A 213 -1.40 4.57 16.63
CA ALA A 213 -0.06 5.11 16.79
C ALA A 213 -0.04 6.51 17.45
N GLY A 214 -1.19 7.07 17.79
CA GLY A 214 -1.32 8.41 18.38
C GLY A 214 -1.24 9.55 17.37
N TRP A 215 -1.41 9.28 16.08
CA TRP A 215 -1.41 10.27 15.01
C TRP A 215 -2.84 10.59 14.55
N LYS A 216 -3.03 11.81 14.08
CA LYS A 216 -4.28 12.24 13.47
C LYS A 216 -4.02 12.77 12.07
N LEU A 217 -4.79 12.28 11.10
CA LEU A 217 -4.82 12.86 9.76
C LEU A 217 -5.47 14.24 9.81
N VAL A 218 -4.81 15.24 9.24
CA VAL A 218 -5.33 16.63 9.14
C VAL A 218 -5.11 17.17 7.74
N TYR A 219 -6.09 17.91 7.25
CA TYR A 219 -6.01 18.63 5.99
C TYR A 219 -5.57 20.07 6.24
N LYS A 220 -4.76 20.61 5.32
CA LYS A 220 -4.26 21.99 5.36
C LYS A 220 -4.65 22.71 4.08
N ASP A 221 -4.74 24.01 4.16
CA ASP A 221 -5.01 24.90 3.02
C ASP A 221 -3.85 24.98 2.01
N LYS A 222 -2.65 24.56 2.42
CA LYS A 222 -1.45 24.54 1.58
C LYS A 222 -0.94 23.13 1.40
N PRO A 223 -0.70 22.70 0.14
CA PRO A 223 -0.15 21.38 -0.13
C PRO A 223 1.28 21.24 0.41
N SER A 224 1.62 20.06 0.92
CA SER A 224 2.97 19.75 1.38
C SER A 224 3.98 19.75 0.22
N ALA A 225 5.26 19.83 0.56
CA ALA A 225 6.34 19.75 -0.44
C ALA A 225 6.32 18.40 -1.18
N TYR A 226 6.04 17.32 -0.45
CA TYR A 226 5.90 15.97 -1.03
C TYR A 226 4.73 15.89 -2.02
N PHE A 227 3.55 16.39 -1.64
CA PHE A 227 2.39 16.44 -2.53
C PHE A 227 2.68 17.23 -3.82
N LYS A 228 3.32 18.42 -3.69
CA LYS A 228 3.71 19.24 -4.84
C LYS A 228 4.66 18.48 -5.78
N ALA A 229 5.65 17.78 -5.23
CA ALA A 229 6.57 16.97 -6.02
C ALA A 229 5.85 15.82 -6.76
N MET A 230 4.92 15.14 -6.07
CA MET A 230 4.10 14.08 -6.66
C MET A 230 3.18 14.57 -7.78
N MET A 231 2.67 15.80 -7.65
CA MET A 231 1.74 16.38 -8.63
C MET A 231 2.42 17.11 -9.78
N LYS A 232 3.76 17.26 -9.74
CA LYS A 232 4.51 17.95 -10.80
C LYS A 232 4.25 17.30 -12.17
N GLY A 233 3.72 18.08 -13.11
CA GLY A 233 3.39 17.63 -14.47
C GLY A 233 2.15 16.74 -14.59
N ARG A 234 1.41 16.49 -13.49
CA ARG A 234 0.22 15.61 -13.49
C ARG A 234 -1.11 16.35 -13.60
N GLY A 235 -1.08 17.69 -13.67
CA GLY A 235 -2.29 18.53 -13.70
C GLY A 235 -2.74 18.97 -12.32
N ALA A 236 -4.03 19.25 -12.16
CA ALA A 236 -4.60 19.75 -10.91
C ALA A 236 -5.35 18.65 -10.15
N ASN A 237 -5.16 18.61 -8.84
CA ASN A 237 -5.80 17.60 -7.98
C ASN A 237 -6.65 18.29 -6.90
N PHE A 238 -7.97 18.12 -7.03
CA PHE A 238 -8.99 18.62 -6.10
C PHE A 238 -9.80 17.45 -5.49
N ILE A 239 -9.24 16.23 -5.46
CA ILE A 239 -9.93 15.03 -5.00
C ILE A 239 -10.45 15.18 -3.56
N TYR A 240 -9.66 15.82 -2.68
CA TYR A 240 -10.01 15.98 -1.27
C TYR A 240 -10.89 17.21 -0.96
N SER A 241 -11.19 18.04 -1.98
CA SER A 241 -12.09 19.20 -1.85
C SER A 241 -13.33 19.01 -2.74
N LEU A 242 -13.18 19.18 -4.04
CA LEU A 242 -14.27 19.08 -5.00
C LEU A 242 -14.57 17.64 -5.44
N GLY A 243 -13.62 16.73 -5.25
CA GLY A 243 -13.73 15.34 -5.69
C GLY A 243 -13.33 15.13 -7.14
N VAL A 244 -12.44 15.96 -7.72
CA VAL A 244 -12.04 15.87 -9.13
C VAL A 244 -10.54 16.05 -9.28
N ALA A 245 -9.95 15.35 -10.24
CA ALA A 245 -8.58 15.57 -10.69
C ALA A 245 -8.56 15.79 -12.21
N LEU A 246 -7.72 16.74 -12.65
CA LEU A 246 -7.60 17.14 -14.04
C LEU A 246 -6.23 16.77 -14.59
N SER A 247 -6.17 16.39 -15.86
CA SER A 247 -4.92 16.26 -16.61
C SER A 247 -4.26 17.62 -16.85
N PRO A 248 -2.98 17.68 -17.25
CA PRO A 248 -2.35 18.92 -17.67
C PRO A 248 -3.05 19.59 -18.87
N ALA A 249 -3.78 18.82 -19.67
CA ALA A 249 -4.54 19.31 -20.81
C ALA A 249 -5.99 19.73 -20.47
N GLY A 250 -6.35 19.73 -19.17
CA GLY A 250 -7.70 20.17 -18.72
C GLY A 250 -8.77 19.09 -18.75
N TYR A 251 -8.46 17.85 -19.11
CA TYR A 251 -9.45 16.77 -19.07
C TYR A 251 -9.62 16.20 -17.67
N VAL A 252 -10.87 15.84 -17.31
CA VAL A 252 -11.17 15.16 -16.05
C VAL A 252 -10.61 13.74 -16.06
N ASN A 253 -9.59 13.49 -15.24
CA ASN A 253 -8.93 12.19 -15.10
C ASN A 253 -9.60 11.30 -14.07
N GLU A 254 -10.09 11.88 -12.99
CA GLU A 254 -10.69 11.16 -11.88
C GLU A 254 -11.82 11.98 -11.26
N VAL A 255 -12.90 11.31 -10.90
CA VAL A 255 -14.00 11.86 -10.11
C VAL A 255 -14.19 10.93 -8.92
N ARG A 256 -14.17 11.47 -7.70
CA ARG A 256 -14.47 10.71 -6.50
C ARG A 256 -15.97 10.43 -6.44
N TRP A 257 -16.31 9.17 -6.26
CA TRP A 257 -17.71 8.74 -6.11
C TRP A 257 -18.38 9.49 -4.96
N ASP A 258 -19.62 9.90 -5.17
CA ASP A 258 -20.45 10.65 -4.23
C ASP A 258 -19.84 11.97 -3.72
N SER A 259 -18.93 12.57 -4.49
CA SER A 259 -18.36 13.90 -4.21
C SER A 259 -19.23 15.03 -4.78
N ALA A 260 -18.88 16.27 -4.46
CA ALA A 260 -19.53 17.45 -5.03
C ALA A 260 -19.48 17.45 -6.57
N ALA A 261 -18.32 17.11 -7.16
CA ALA A 261 -18.16 16.99 -8.60
C ALA A 261 -19.04 15.87 -9.19
N PHE A 262 -19.07 14.69 -8.54
CA PHE A 262 -19.91 13.58 -8.96
C PHE A 262 -21.39 13.96 -8.94
N ASN A 263 -21.86 14.55 -7.84
CA ASN A 263 -23.26 14.95 -7.67
C ASN A 263 -23.67 16.10 -8.59
N ALA A 264 -22.71 16.89 -9.06
CA ALA A 264 -22.91 17.92 -10.09
C ALA A 264 -22.92 17.33 -11.52
N GLY A 265 -22.77 16.00 -11.69
CA GLY A 265 -22.77 15.34 -12.99
C GLY A 265 -21.44 15.38 -13.74
N VAL A 266 -20.33 15.72 -13.08
CA VAL A 266 -19.01 15.71 -13.72
C VAL A 266 -18.58 14.26 -13.97
N GLY A 267 -18.27 13.94 -15.22
CA GLY A 267 -17.78 12.62 -15.64
C GLY A 267 -16.29 12.62 -16.01
N THR A 268 -15.67 11.46 -16.01
CA THR A 268 -14.29 11.30 -16.51
C THR A 268 -14.22 11.46 -18.03
N GLY A 269 -13.11 12.01 -18.54
CA GLY A 269 -12.89 12.24 -19.97
C GLY A 269 -13.53 13.52 -20.52
N VAL A 270 -14.21 14.30 -19.70
CA VAL A 270 -14.78 15.60 -20.09
C VAL A 270 -13.69 16.67 -20.03
N GLU A 271 -13.69 17.57 -20.99
CA GLU A 271 -12.83 18.75 -20.99
C GLU A 271 -13.45 19.85 -20.11
N CYS A 272 -12.67 20.41 -19.21
CA CYS A 272 -13.04 21.60 -18.46
C CYS A 272 -12.67 22.81 -19.32
N GLY A 273 -13.71 23.48 -19.88
CA GLY A 273 -13.57 24.74 -20.64
C GLY A 273 -13.25 25.90 -19.72
#